data_0f93810282e9f17e7ace5b76ce6b7177
#
_entry.id   0f93810282e9f17e7ace5b76ce6b7177
#
_cell.length_a   1.000
_cell.length_b   1.000
_cell.length_c   1.000
_cell.angle_alpha   90.00
_cell.angle_beta   90.00
_cell.angle_gamma   90.00
#
_symmetry.space_group_name_H-M   'P 1'
#
loop_
_entity.id
_entity.type
_entity.pdbx_description
1 polymer ?
#
loop_
_entity_poly.entity_id
_entity_poly.type
_entity_poly.pdbx_seq_one_letter_code
_entity_poly.pdbx_strand_id
1 'polypeptide(L)'
;MSTIQQVASLARVSVATVSRVINQSANVSEATRQRVELAIQRLNYQPNAMGTFLRKDKTNMILVLVHSVDNPFFSMIIQGIENIAHHNNYNVLICTTYGDREREKHYVKMLRNHYVDGMILISNTLQLEEINDLNQSYPVVQTIEYVPGSNAPYFSVDFYKASFELMEHLIATGRRN
;
A
#
# COMPACT_ATOMS: atom_id res chain seq x y z
N MET A 1 -28.57 4.16 0.15
CA MET A 1 -27.43 4.34 1.10
C MET A 1 -27.69 5.58 1.93
N SER A 2 -27.54 5.48 3.25
CA SER A 2 -27.65 6.65 4.13
C SER A 2 -26.43 7.58 3.94
N THR A 3 -26.65 8.87 4.13
CA THR A 3 -25.62 9.91 3.93
C THR A 3 -25.25 10.57 5.24
N ILE A 4 -24.06 11.19 5.29
CA ILE A 4 -23.61 11.95 6.48
C ILE A 4 -24.54 13.13 6.79
N GLN A 5 -25.22 13.70 5.78
CA GLN A 5 -26.21 14.74 5.95
C GLN A 5 -27.45 14.21 6.68
N GLN A 6 -27.91 13.00 6.38
CA GLN A 6 -29.04 12.37 7.08
C GLN A 6 -28.70 12.08 8.54
N VAL A 7 -27.46 11.61 8.83
CA VAL A 7 -26.98 11.46 10.21
C VAL A 7 -26.98 12.79 10.95
N ALA A 8 -26.44 13.83 10.33
CA ALA A 8 -26.39 15.18 10.90
C ALA A 8 -27.80 15.73 11.22
N SER A 9 -28.72 15.57 10.30
CA SER A 9 -30.12 15.96 10.47
C SER A 9 -30.78 15.20 11.63
N LEU A 10 -30.66 13.86 11.67
CA LEU A 10 -31.26 13.03 12.72
C LEU A 10 -30.67 13.33 14.10
N ALA A 11 -29.34 13.56 14.19
CA ALA A 11 -28.64 13.90 15.42
C ALA A 11 -28.82 15.38 15.83
N ARG A 12 -29.39 16.21 14.96
CA ARG A 12 -29.55 17.68 15.12
C ARG A 12 -28.19 18.37 15.38
N VAL A 13 -27.21 18.07 14.54
CA VAL A 13 -25.86 18.67 14.58
C VAL A 13 -25.36 18.98 13.17
N SER A 14 -24.24 19.69 13.07
CA SER A 14 -23.60 19.93 11.77
C SER A 14 -22.92 18.68 11.24
N VAL A 15 -22.75 18.57 9.91
CA VAL A 15 -21.94 17.52 9.26
C VAL A 15 -20.51 17.49 9.82
N ALA A 16 -19.93 18.67 10.13
CA ALA A 16 -18.63 18.75 10.76
C ALA A 16 -18.59 18.09 12.14
N THR A 17 -19.66 18.21 12.94
CA THR A 17 -19.77 17.54 14.24
C THR A 17 -19.86 16.04 14.10
N VAL A 18 -20.66 15.53 13.14
CA VAL A 18 -20.71 14.10 12.81
C VAL A 18 -19.32 13.57 12.42
N SER A 19 -18.62 14.31 11.55
CA SER A 19 -17.28 13.94 11.13
C SER A 19 -16.28 13.89 12.30
N ARG A 20 -16.39 14.82 13.27
CA ARG A 20 -15.54 14.81 14.47
C ARG A 20 -15.81 13.60 15.36
N VAL A 21 -17.06 13.20 15.52
CA VAL A 21 -17.43 12.00 16.29
C VAL A 21 -16.87 10.75 15.59
N ILE A 22 -17.09 10.59 14.29
CA ILE A 22 -16.60 9.43 13.53
C ILE A 22 -15.09 9.30 13.60
N ASN A 23 -14.35 10.43 13.49
CA ASN A 23 -12.90 10.45 13.53
C ASN A 23 -12.33 10.52 14.96
N GLN A 24 -13.16 10.39 16.00
CA GLN A 24 -12.77 10.46 17.42
C GLN A 24 -11.93 11.70 17.76
N SER A 25 -12.11 12.79 17.01
CA SER A 25 -11.38 14.03 17.28
C SER A 25 -11.91 14.70 18.54
N ALA A 26 -11.00 15.26 19.36
CA ALA A 26 -11.32 15.96 20.60
C ALA A 26 -12.32 17.11 20.39
N ASN A 27 -13.06 17.48 21.45
CA ASN A 27 -14.00 18.61 21.56
C ASN A 27 -15.46 18.34 21.08
N VAL A 28 -15.96 17.14 21.27
CA VAL A 28 -17.42 16.88 21.20
C VAL A 28 -17.89 16.42 22.58
N SER A 29 -18.93 17.08 23.13
CA SER A 29 -19.50 16.67 24.42
C SER A 29 -20.05 15.24 24.33
N GLU A 30 -20.00 14.51 25.45
CA GLU A 30 -20.46 13.13 25.53
C GLU A 30 -21.94 13.00 25.08
N ALA A 31 -22.79 13.91 25.51
CA ALA A 31 -24.18 13.94 25.09
C ALA A 31 -24.37 14.11 23.57
N THR A 32 -23.48 14.88 22.92
CA THR A 32 -23.50 15.05 21.45
C THR A 32 -22.97 13.81 20.76
N ARG A 33 -21.91 13.18 21.29
CA ARG A 33 -21.36 11.92 20.78
C ARG A 33 -22.43 10.83 20.77
N GLN A 34 -23.10 10.60 21.87
CA GLN A 34 -24.17 9.60 22.00
C GLN A 34 -25.31 9.83 21.00
N ARG A 35 -25.76 11.07 20.81
CA ARG A 35 -26.80 11.37 19.81
C ARG A 35 -26.36 11.03 18.38
N VAL A 36 -25.12 11.32 18.03
CA VAL A 36 -24.57 11.01 16.71
C VAL A 36 -24.43 9.49 16.52
N GLU A 37 -23.92 8.78 17.51
CA GLU A 37 -23.77 7.32 17.46
C GLU A 37 -25.12 6.61 17.33
N LEU A 38 -26.15 7.04 18.06
CA LEU A 38 -27.51 6.55 17.91
C LEU A 38 -28.09 6.81 16.51
N ALA A 39 -27.79 7.98 15.93
CA ALA A 39 -28.23 8.30 14.57
C ALA A 39 -27.52 7.42 13.51
N ILE A 40 -26.21 7.16 13.69
CA ILE A 40 -25.42 6.26 12.84
C ILE A 40 -26.04 4.84 12.88
N GLN A 41 -26.30 4.33 14.08
CA GLN A 41 -26.90 2.99 14.26
C GLN A 41 -28.29 2.90 13.62
N ARG A 42 -29.21 3.88 13.87
CA ARG A 42 -30.56 3.89 13.31
C ARG A 42 -30.58 3.94 11.79
N LEU A 43 -29.65 4.65 11.19
CA LEU A 43 -29.54 4.80 9.74
C LEU A 43 -28.68 3.71 9.10
N ASN A 44 -28.11 2.81 9.89
CA ASN A 44 -27.07 1.87 9.45
C ASN A 44 -26.04 2.57 8.55
N TYR A 45 -25.60 3.77 9.00
CA TYR A 45 -24.69 4.59 8.20
C TYR A 45 -23.27 4.06 8.30
N GLN A 46 -22.64 3.82 7.16
CA GLN A 46 -21.23 3.50 7.05
C GLN A 46 -20.51 4.67 6.38
N PRO A 47 -19.44 5.19 7.02
CA PRO A 47 -18.63 6.23 6.39
C PRO A 47 -18.10 5.79 5.03
N ASN A 48 -18.28 6.63 4.02
CA ASN A 48 -17.71 6.36 2.70
C ASN A 48 -16.21 6.63 2.72
N ALA A 49 -15.41 5.58 2.55
CA ALA A 49 -13.95 5.66 2.50
C ALA A 49 -13.47 6.66 1.42
N MET A 50 -14.13 6.70 0.26
CA MET A 50 -13.78 7.62 -0.83
C MET A 50 -13.84 9.10 -0.40
N GLY A 51 -14.88 9.49 0.35
CA GLY A 51 -14.99 10.84 0.90
C GLY A 51 -13.93 11.16 1.95
N THR A 52 -13.38 10.15 2.60
CA THR A 52 -12.27 10.30 3.56
C THR A 52 -10.94 10.42 2.83
N PHE A 53 -10.71 9.64 1.78
CA PHE A 53 -9.52 9.68 0.94
C PHE A 53 -9.35 11.05 0.29
N LEU A 54 -10.40 11.58 -0.38
CA LEU A 54 -10.39 12.91 -0.98
C LEU A 54 -10.05 14.05 -0.01
N ARG A 55 -10.41 13.90 1.27
CA ARG A 55 -10.14 14.93 2.28
C ARG A 55 -8.76 14.80 2.92
N LYS A 56 -8.23 13.59 3.05
CA LYS A 56 -6.95 13.31 3.70
C LYS A 56 -5.78 13.25 2.72
N ASP A 57 -6.06 13.23 1.42
CA ASP A 57 -5.09 12.99 0.33
C ASP A 57 -4.27 11.70 0.58
N LYS A 58 -4.93 10.69 1.17
CA LYS A 58 -4.34 9.40 1.50
C LYS A 58 -5.36 8.28 1.35
N THR A 59 -4.96 7.22 0.68
CA THR A 59 -5.76 6.01 0.51
C THR A 59 -5.47 4.96 1.58
N ASN A 60 -4.32 5.05 2.23
CA ASN A 60 -3.73 4.03 3.09
C ASN A 60 -3.59 2.68 2.35
N MET A 61 -3.27 2.74 1.07
CA MET A 61 -3.01 1.56 0.24
C MET A 61 -1.61 1.64 -0.37
N ILE A 62 -0.91 0.52 -0.35
CA ILE A 62 0.39 0.33 -1.01
C ILE A 62 0.21 -0.72 -2.11
N LEU A 63 0.67 -0.41 -3.31
CA LEU A 63 0.71 -1.35 -4.42
C LEU A 63 2.01 -2.15 -4.37
N VAL A 64 1.91 -3.47 -4.44
CA VAL A 64 3.04 -4.38 -4.60
C VAL A 64 2.97 -5.01 -5.98
N LEU A 65 3.94 -4.69 -6.83
CA LEU A 65 4.11 -5.33 -8.13
C LEU A 65 5.04 -6.54 -8.03
N VAL A 66 4.58 -7.67 -8.51
CA VAL A 66 5.33 -8.93 -8.52
C VAL A 66 5.07 -9.66 -9.83
N HIS A 67 6.05 -10.45 -10.29
CA HIS A 67 5.86 -11.27 -11.49
C HIS A 67 4.69 -12.25 -11.32
N SER A 68 4.73 -13.07 -10.27
CA SER A 68 3.71 -14.08 -9.92
C SER A 68 3.72 -14.32 -8.42
N VAL A 69 2.61 -14.78 -7.87
CA VAL A 69 2.48 -15.21 -6.46
C VAL A 69 2.69 -16.71 -6.27
N ASP A 70 2.88 -17.46 -7.35
CA ASP A 70 3.01 -18.92 -7.32
C ASP A 70 4.34 -19.37 -6.71
N ASN A 71 5.37 -18.50 -6.75
CA ASN A 71 6.66 -18.78 -6.16
C ASN A 71 6.64 -18.49 -4.65
N PRO A 72 6.88 -19.48 -3.78
CA PRO A 72 6.90 -19.30 -2.32
C PRO A 72 7.88 -18.23 -1.85
N PHE A 73 8.96 -17.99 -2.58
CA PHE A 73 9.91 -16.93 -2.28
C PHE A 73 9.27 -15.55 -2.28
N PHE A 74 8.49 -15.23 -3.31
CA PHE A 74 7.78 -13.95 -3.36
C PHE A 74 6.66 -13.86 -2.32
N SER A 75 5.98 -14.98 -2.03
CA SER A 75 4.93 -15.03 -1.02
C SER A 75 5.45 -14.67 0.37
N MET A 76 6.66 -15.12 0.74
CA MET A 76 7.28 -14.78 2.03
C MET A 76 7.62 -13.28 2.12
N ILE A 77 8.08 -12.67 1.04
CA ILE A 77 8.38 -11.23 0.97
C ILE A 77 7.09 -10.43 1.12
N ILE A 78 6.06 -10.80 0.37
CA ILE A 78 4.73 -10.17 0.43
C ILE A 78 4.15 -10.25 1.84
N GLN A 79 4.27 -11.40 2.49
CA GLN A 79 3.82 -11.58 3.88
C GLN A 79 4.54 -10.61 4.85
N GLY A 80 5.86 -10.42 4.67
CA GLY A 80 6.63 -9.46 5.46
C GLY A 80 6.14 -8.02 5.24
N ILE A 81 5.90 -7.65 3.98
CA ILE A 81 5.37 -6.34 3.61
C ILE A 81 3.98 -6.14 4.22
N GLU A 82 3.09 -7.12 4.09
CA GLU A 82 1.71 -7.07 4.59
C GLU A 82 1.67 -6.90 6.11
N ASN A 83 2.46 -7.68 6.84
CA ASN A 83 2.54 -7.59 8.30
C ASN A 83 2.89 -6.17 8.77
N ILE A 84 3.91 -5.54 8.17
CA ILE A 84 4.32 -4.18 8.53
C ILE A 84 3.29 -3.15 8.07
N ALA A 85 2.72 -3.29 6.89
CA ALA A 85 1.68 -2.42 6.37
C ALA A 85 0.45 -2.43 7.31
N HIS A 86 -0.03 -3.61 7.69
CA HIS A 86 -1.15 -3.77 8.60
C HIS A 86 -0.92 -3.09 9.96
N HIS A 87 0.25 -3.28 10.58
CA HIS A 87 0.60 -2.62 11.84
C HIS A 87 0.60 -1.09 11.75
N ASN A 88 0.81 -0.55 10.54
CA ASN A 88 0.80 0.88 10.28
C ASN A 88 -0.52 1.39 9.67
N ASN A 89 -1.59 0.58 9.71
CA ASN A 89 -2.91 0.90 9.14
C ASN A 89 -2.88 1.14 7.63
N TYR A 90 -2.01 0.45 6.92
CA TYR A 90 -2.01 0.36 5.46
C TYR A 90 -2.55 -0.99 5.01
N ASN A 91 -3.22 -1.00 3.85
CA ASN A 91 -3.59 -2.21 3.12
C ASN A 91 -2.62 -2.42 1.96
N VAL A 92 -2.40 -3.67 1.60
CA VAL A 92 -1.55 -4.04 0.47
C VAL A 92 -2.39 -4.51 -0.69
N LEU A 93 -2.20 -3.90 -1.85
CA LEU A 93 -2.77 -4.34 -3.12
C LEU A 93 -1.70 -5.08 -3.92
N ILE A 94 -1.84 -6.39 -4.05
CA ILE A 94 -0.90 -7.23 -4.78
C ILE A 94 -1.34 -7.31 -6.24
N CYS A 95 -0.45 -6.96 -7.17
CA CYS A 95 -0.69 -6.99 -8.59
C CYS A 95 0.37 -7.82 -9.30
N THR A 96 -0.08 -8.85 -10.03
CA THR A 96 0.80 -9.73 -10.80
C THR A 96 0.93 -9.25 -12.23
N THR A 97 2.16 -9.12 -12.71
CA THR A 97 2.45 -8.63 -14.05
C THR A 97 2.64 -9.75 -15.07
N TYR A 98 3.15 -10.91 -14.64
CA TYR A 98 3.59 -12.02 -15.51
C TYR A 98 4.57 -11.58 -16.61
N GLY A 99 5.34 -10.49 -16.35
CA GLY A 99 6.24 -9.89 -17.34
C GLY A 99 5.54 -9.10 -18.45
N ASP A 100 4.23 -8.88 -18.33
CA ASP A 100 3.46 -8.10 -19.29
C ASP A 100 3.60 -6.59 -19.00
N ARG A 101 4.29 -5.89 -19.91
CA ARG A 101 4.55 -4.45 -19.80
C ARG A 101 3.27 -3.59 -19.85
N GLU A 102 2.23 -4.02 -20.53
CA GLU A 102 0.98 -3.26 -20.59
C GLU A 102 0.20 -3.37 -19.27
N ARG A 103 0.23 -4.53 -18.62
CA ARG A 103 -0.29 -4.67 -17.25
C ARG A 103 0.49 -3.78 -16.29
N GLU A 104 1.80 -3.77 -16.36
CA GLU A 104 2.65 -2.94 -15.51
C GLU A 104 2.33 -1.47 -15.67
N LYS A 105 2.23 -0.96 -16.89
CA LYS A 105 1.79 0.40 -17.18
C LYS A 105 0.40 0.72 -16.62
N HIS A 106 -0.52 -0.25 -16.67
CA HIS A 106 -1.84 -0.10 -16.07
C HIS A 106 -1.74 0.12 -14.54
N TYR A 107 -0.93 -0.67 -13.86
CA TYR A 107 -0.72 -0.55 -12.42
C TYR A 107 0.03 0.73 -12.03
N VAL A 108 1.01 1.14 -12.83
CA VAL A 108 1.67 2.45 -12.65
C VAL A 108 0.66 3.61 -12.74
N LYS A 109 -0.34 3.53 -13.63
CA LYS A 109 -1.42 4.53 -13.69
C LYS A 109 -2.24 4.59 -12.40
N MET A 110 -2.38 3.48 -11.66
CA MET A 110 -3.07 3.53 -10.36
C MET A 110 -2.34 4.41 -9.35
N LEU A 111 -1.00 4.35 -9.33
CA LEU A 111 -0.19 5.24 -8.49
C LEU A 111 -0.35 6.71 -8.95
N ARG A 112 -0.23 6.99 -10.25
CA ARG A 112 -0.38 8.33 -10.82
C ARG A 112 -1.76 8.94 -10.60
N ASN A 113 -2.79 8.10 -10.52
CA ASN A 113 -4.18 8.52 -10.27
C ASN A 113 -4.54 8.52 -8.77
N HIS A 114 -3.55 8.40 -7.87
CA HIS A 114 -3.75 8.40 -6.42
C HIS A 114 -4.72 7.32 -5.89
N TYR A 115 -4.81 6.15 -6.58
CA TYR A 115 -5.52 4.98 -6.03
C TYR A 115 -4.74 4.29 -4.93
N VAL A 116 -3.42 4.52 -4.89
CA VAL A 116 -2.49 4.01 -3.87
C VAL A 116 -1.52 5.13 -3.48
N ASP A 117 -0.98 5.08 -2.28
CA ASP A 117 -0.09 6.09 -1.73
C ASP A 117 1.39 5.85 -2.08
N GLY A 118 1.72 4.64 -2.48
CA GLY A 118 3.08 4.25 -2.85
C GLY A 118 3.13 2.89 -3.53
N MET A 119 4.30 2.53 -4.05
CA MET A 119 4.53 1.32 -4.81
C MET A 119 5.80 0.60 -4.37
N ILE A 120 5.72 -0.72 -4.22
CA ILE A 120 6.85 -1.61 -4.02
C ILE A 120 6.99 -2.49 -5.26
N LEU A 121 8.15 -2.44 -5.90
CA LEU A 121 8.51 -3.23 -7.06
C LEU A 121 9.35 -4.43 -6.61
N ILE A 122 8.79 -5.64 -6.63
CA ILE A 122 9.54 -6.88 -6.33
C ILE A 122 10.23 -7.37 -7.60
N SER A 123 9.51 -7.31 -8.73
CA SER A 123 10.06 -7.52 -10.07
C SER A 123 9.32 -6.64 -11.05
N ASN A 124 10.01 -6.07 -12.01
CA ASN A 124 9.43 -5.14 -12.96
C ASN A 124 10.20 -5.12 -14.28
N THR A 125 9.57 -4.57 -15.32
CA THR A 125 10.16 -4.33 -16.64
C THR A 125 10.40 -2.85 -16.93
N LEU A 126 10.20 -1.98 -15.92
CA LEU A 126 10.36 -0.54 -16.04
C LEU A 126 11.81 -0.19 -16.34
N GLN A 127 12.01 0.82 -17.17
CA GLN A 127 13.32 1.34 -17.48
C GLN A 127 13.77 2.38 -16.45
N LEU A 128 15.06 2.69 -16.45
CA LEU A 128 15.68 3.64 -15.53
C LEU A 128 14.93 4.98 -15.46
N GLU A 129 14.61 5.53 -16.63
CA GLU A 129 13.93 6.81 -16.75
C GLU A 129 12.51 6.76 -16.18
N GLU A 130 11.79 5.64 -16.40
CA GLU A 130 10.43 5.44 -15.88
C GLU A 130 10.42 5.38 -14.35
N ILE A 131 11.37 4.67 -13.74
CA ILE A 131 11.50 4.58 -12.28
C ILE A 131 11.87 5.92 -11.69
N ASN A 132 12.82 6.63 -12.31
CA ASN A 132 13.26 7.94 -11.85
C ASN A 132 12.13 8.98 -11.91
N ASP A 133 11.35 8.97 -12.99
CA ASP A 133 10.16 9.83 -13.14
C ASP A 133 9.12 9.55 -12.05
N LEU A 134 8.84 8.29 -11.80
CA LEU A 134 7.90 7.90 -10.75
C LEU A 134 8.38 8.33 -9.37
N ASN A 135 9.65 8.06 -9.04
CA ASN A 135 10.20 8.34 -7.72
C ASN A 135 10.36 9.84 -7.42
N GLN A 136 10.33 10.72 -8.44
CA GLN A 136 10.28 12.16 -8.22
C GLN A 136 8.98 12.64 -7.58
N SER A 137 7.88 11.97 -7.86
CA SER A 137 6.55 12.42 -7.47
C SER A 137 5.83 11.49 -6.50
N TYR A 138 6.26 10.23 -6.42
CA TYR A 138 5.60 9.19 -5.64
C TYR A 138 6.59 8.35 -4.83
N PRO A 139 6.20 7.85 -3.64
CA PRO A 139 7.00 6.86 -2.91
C PRO A 139 7.10 5.55 -3.70
N VAL A 140 8.28 5.27 -4.24
CA VAL A 140 8.58 4.02 -4.96
C VAL A 140 9.79 3.36 -4.33
N VAL A 141 9.70 2.07 -4.07
CA VAL A 141 10.79 1.25 -3.52
C VAL A 141 10.97 0.02 -4.37
N GLN A 142 12.21 -0.34 -4.68
CA GLN A 142 12.56 -1.60 -5.34
C GLN A 142 13.00 -2.63 -4.31
N THR A 143 12.68 -3.90 -4.53
CA THR A 143 13.19 -4.98 -3.68
C THR A 143 13.47 -6.21 -4.52
N ILE A 144 14.52 -6.99 -4.13
CA ILE A 144 15.06 -8.16 -4.82
C ILE A 144 15.76 -7.77 -6.13
N GLU A 145 14.99 -7.37 -7.14
CA GLU A 145 15.49 -6.84 -8.40
C GLU A 145 15.43 -5.32 -8.39
N TYR A 146 16.48 -4.68 -8.84
CA TYR A 146 16.54 -3.24 -8.93
C TYR A 146 17.22 -2.82 -10.23
N VAL A 147 16.87 -1.65 -10.71
CA VAL A 147 17.48 -1.06 -11.91
C VAL A 147 18.71 -0.25 -11.49
N PRO A 148 19.91 -0.66 -11.88
CA PRO A 148 21.14 0.06 -11.55
C PRO A 148 21.10 1.53 -11.99
N GLY A 149 21.54 2.43 -11.11
CA GLY A 149 21.53 3.86 -11.38
C GLY A 149 20.22 4.58 -11.14
N SER A 150 19.15 3.86 -10.72
CA SER A 150 17.90 4.50 -10.37
C SER A 150 18.02 5.27 -9.04
N ASN A 151 17.24 6.35 -8.89
CA ASN A 151 17.17 7.16 -7.68
C ASN A 151 16.14 6.62 -6.65
N ALA A 152 15.39 5.58 -7.00
CA ALA A 152 14.48 4.93 -6.07
C ALA A 152 15.26 4.07 -5.08
N PRO A 153 14.94 4.14 -3.77
CA PRO A 153 15.57 3.28 -2.79
C PRO A 153 15.33 1.81 -3.12
N TYR A 154 16.30 0.95 -2.81
CA TYR A 154 16.16 -0.48 -2.99
C TYR A 154 16.65 -1.27 -1.78
N PHE A 155 16.06 -2.44 -1.61
CA PHE A 155 16.44 -3.43 -0.60
C PHE A 155 16.64 -4.78 -1.28
N SER A 156 17.86 -5.30 -1.25
CA SER A 156 18.21 -6.56 -1.91
C SER A 156 19.23 -7.34 -1.09
N VAL A 157 19.38 -8.61 -1.42
CA VAL A 157 20.44 -9.49 -0.92
C VAL A 157 21.53 -9.55 -1.97
N ASP A 158 22.78 -9.53 -1.55
CA ASP A 158 23.92 -9.78 -2.45
C ASP A 158 23.96 -11.27 -2.81
N PHE A 159 23.13 -11.64 -3.78
CA PHE A 159 23.03 -13.02 -4.27
C PHE A 159 24.33 -13.49 -4.93
N TYR A 160 25.09 -12.58 -5.56
CA TYR A 160 26.37 -12.94 -6.14
C TYR A 160 27.36 -13.38 -5.06
N LYS A 161 27.54 -12.56 -4.03
CA LYS A 161 28.43 -12.87 -2.90
C LYS A 161 27.99 -14.15 -2.18
N ALA A 162 26.73 -14.28 -1.87
CA ALA A 162 26.17 -15.47 -1.22
C ALA A 162 26.41 -16.75 -2.04
N SER A 163 26.21 -16.69 -3.37
CA SER A 163 26.45 -17.82 -4.26
C SER A 163 27.94 -18.15 -4.38
N PHE A 164 28.77 -17.13 -4.44
CA PHE A 164 30.22 -17.30 -4.49
C PHE A 164 30.74 -17.99 -3.23
N GLU A 165 30.39 -17.51 -2.04
CA GLU A 165 30.77 -18.11 -0.75
C GLU A 165 30.26 -19.55 -0.63
N LEU A 166 29.04 -19.85 -1.11
CA LEU A 166 28.50 -21.21 -1.16
C LEU A 166 29.39 -22.12 -2.03
N MET A 167 29.78 -21.67 -3.21
CA MET A 167 30.62 -22.45 -4.12
C MET A 167 32.03 -22.68 -3.54
N GLU A 168 32.64 -21.64 -2.93
CA GLU A 168 33.91 -21.82 -2.23
C GLU A 168 33.83 -22.88 -1.13
N HIS A 169 32.76 -22.87 -0.33
CA HIS A 169 32.52 -23.85 0.71
C HIS A 169 32.39 -25.28 0.14
N LEU A 170 31.63 -25.44 -0.95
CA LEU A 170 31.43 -26.74 -1.59
C LEU A 170 32.77 -27.30 -2.15
N ILE A 171 33.57 -26.46 -2.75
CA ILE A 171 34.88 -26.83 -3.28
C ILE A 171 35.86 -27.21 -2.13
N ALA A 172 35.90 -26.38 -1.08
CA ALA A 172 36.74 -26.62 0.08
C ALA A 172 36.44 -27.90 0.84
N THR A 173 35.15 -28.30 0.86
CA THR A 173 34.67 -29.57 1.48
C THR A 173 34.85 -30.79 0.57
N GLY A 174 35.52 -30.65 -0.60
CA GLY A 174 35.85 -31.74 -1.50
C GLY A 174 34.67 -32.24 -2.35
N ARG A 175 33.54 -31.56 -2.38
CA ARG A 175 32.40 -31.92 -3.22
C ARG A 175 32.65 -31.39 -4.64
N ARG A 176 33.14 -32.28 -5.51
CA ARG A 176 33.50 -31.96 -6.89
C ARG A 176 32.59 -32.58 -7.96
N ASN A 177 31.55 -33.32 -7.54
CA ASN A 177 30.56 -33.96 -8.40
C ASN A 177 29.16 -33.55 -7.97
#